data_90cf6e29c1a2d9ab8020b24c7bf266ba
#
_entry.id   90cf6e29c1a2d9ab8020b24c7bf266ba
#
_cell.length_a   1.000
_cell.length_b   1.000
_cell.length_c   1.000
_cell.angle_alpha   90.00
_cell.angle_beta   90.00
_cell.angle_gamma   90.00
#
_symmetry.space_group_name_H-M   'P 1'
#
loop_
_entity.id
_entity.type
_entity.pdbx_description
1 polymer ?
#
loop_
_entity_poly.entity_id
_entity_poly.type
_entity_poly.pdbx_seq_one_letter_code
_entity_poly.pdbx_strand_id
1 'polypeptide(L)'
;DLDTLMLRESENTDDIALEQAAEALAAVENETGRTTDPVRMYMREMGTVDLLTREGEIEIAKRIEEGMRDLLLASAQYPRTVEYVLSYFQLVKDEEKKLTDLLTGFLEEMEEVPSAGPGSEKAKQLADKKDSDENDGELDFKEVQRRMTSLKRQYNKTMKVLEKNGRSHKKTQKEFEKLGNIFKFLKFSPRMFEEICIIARHDLETIRSHERAIQTLCVK
;
A
#
# COMPACT_ATOMS: atom_id res chain seq x y z
N ASP A 1 -47.20 61.22 -10.64
CA ASP A 1 -46.50 61.97 -9.64
C ASP A 1 -45.08 61.47 -9.46
N LEU A 2 -44.15 62.36 -9.78
CA LEU A 2 -42.71 62.00 -9.82
C LEU A 2 -42.15 61.59 -8.46
N ASP A 3 -42.72 62.17 -7.38
CA ASP A 3 -42.31 61.93 -5.99
C ASP A 3 -42.68 60.49 -5.50
N THR A 4 -43.77 59.92 -6.00
CA THR A 4 -44.20 58.55 -5.66
C THR A 4 -43.37 57.51 -6.38
N LEU A 5 -42.79 57.84 -7.53
CA LEU A 5 -41.86 56.96 -8.24
C LEU A 5 -40.45 56.96 -7.58
N MET A 6 -39.97 58.13 -7.15
CA MET A 6 -38.71 58.25 -6.42
C MET A 6 -38.71 57.58 -5.05
N LEU A 7 -39.83 57.65 -4.31
CA LEU A 7 -40.00 56.92 -3.05
C LEU A 7 -40.02 55.39 -3.26
N ARG A 8 -40.60 54.91 -4.32
CA ARG A 8 -40.69 53.51 -4.66
C ARG A 8 -39.34 52.92 -5.14
N GLU A 9 -38.51 53.76 -5.79
CA GLU A 9 -37.14 53.40 -6.21
C GLU A 9 -36.21 53.37 -5.01
N SER A 10 -36.35 54.26 -4.01
CA SER A 10 -35.55 54.25 -2.81
C SER A 10 -35.91 53.09 -1.88
N GLU A 11 -37.18 52.69 -1.76
CA GLU A 11 -37.59 51.51 -0.99
C GLU A 11 -37.05 50.22 -1.62
N ASN A 12 -37.06 50.08 -2.96
CA ASN A 12 -36.49 48.91 -3.65
C ASN A 12 -34.95 48.84 -3.53
N THR A 13 -34.24 49.96 -3.49
CA THR A 13 -32.79 49.98 -3.31
C THR A 13 -32.40 49.64 -1.88
N ASP A 14 -33.18 50.05 -0.90
CA ASP A 14 -32.96 49.70 0.51
C ASP A 14 -33.25 48.22 0.79
N ASP A 15 -34.27 47.64 0.19
CA ASP A 15 -34.59 46.23 0.32
C ASP A 15 -33.51 45.34 -0.34
N ILE A 16 -32.99 45.71 -1.51
CA ILE A 16 -31.86 45.00 -2.16
C ILE A 16 -30.58 45.13 -1.35
N ALA A 17 -30.32 46.31 -0.76
CA ALA A 17 -29.16 46.52 0.11
C ALA A 17 -29.26 45.72 1.41
N LEU A 18 -30.46 45.57 1.98
CA LEU A 18 -30.71 44.73 3.15
C LEU A 18 -30.56 43.24 2.84
N GLU A 19 -31.03 42.79 1.68
CA GLU A 19 -30.89 41.41 1.24
C GLU A 19 -29.40 41.05 0.98
N GLN A 20 -28.65 41.93 0.33
CA GLN A 20 -27.20 41.76 0.12
C GLN A 20 -26.44 41.82 1.44
N ALA A 21 -26.83 42.66 2.40
CA ALA A 21 -26.20 42.69 3.72
C ALA A 21 -26.52 41.40 4.52
N ALA A 22 -27.72 40.86 4.42
CA ALA A 22 -28.11 39.61 5.05
C ALA A 22 -27.36 38.42 4.44
N GLU A 23 -27.20 38.40 3.10
CA GLU A 23 -26.43 37.36 2.41
C GLU A 23 -24.93 37.43 2.75
N ALA A 24 -24.37 38.64 2.83
CA ALA A 24 -22.99 38.85 3.28
C ALA A 24 -22.78 38.43 4.75
N LEU A 25 -23.73 38.71 5.64
CA LEU A 25 -23.71 38.27 7.03
C LEU A 25 -23.83 36.75 7.15
N ALA A 26 -24.66 36.10 6.37
CA ALA A 26 -24.77 34.65 6.33
C ALA A 26 -23.51 33.98 5.75
N ALA A 27 -22.85 34.61 4.78
CA ALA A 27 -21.57 34.17 4.27
C ALA A 27 -20.45 34.28 5.33
N VAL A 28 -20.38 35.39 6.07
CA VAL A 28 -19.44 35.58 7.16
C VAL A 28 -19.74 34.66 8.35
N GLU A 29 -21.00 34.36 8.64
CA GLU A 29 -21.40 33.41 9.69
C GLU A 29 -21.04 31.98 9.33
N ASN A 30 -21.14 31.61 8.06
CA ASN A 30 -20.63 30.34 7.52
C ASN A 30 -19.08 30.27 7.50
N GLU A 31 -18.39 31.38 7.28
CA GLU A 31 -16.91 31.43 7.36
C GLU A 31 -16.42 31.42 8.80
N THR A 32 -17.14 32.01 9.75
CA THR A 32 -16.77 31.98 11.19
C THR A 32 -16.88 30.57 11.78
N GLY A 33 -17.59 29.65 11.14
CA GLY A 33 -17.62 28.23 11.49
C GLY A 33 -16.34 27.46 11.12
N ARG A 34 -15.51 27.99 10.24
CA ARG A 34 -14.19 27.47 9.89
C ARG A 34 -13.11 28.09 10.76
N THR A 35 -13.03 27.65 12.00
CA THR A 35 -11.91 28.04 12.86
C THR A 35 -10.62 27.49 12.25
N THR A 36 -9.66 28.37 12.03
CA THR A 36 -8.27 28.09 11.66
C THR A 36 -7.45 27.52 12.82
N ASP A 37 -8.07 27.27 13.97
CA ASP A 37 -7.42 26.62 15.11
C ASP A 37 -7.16 25.14 14.76
N PRO A 38 -5.89 24.73 14.61
CA PRO A 38 -5.52 23.37 14.23
C PRO A 38 -6.01 22.31 15.23
N VAL A 39 -6.14 22.66 16.51
CA VAL A 39 -6.66 21.75 17.54
C VAL A 39 -8.15 21.47 17.33
N ARG A 40 -8.93 22.49 17.01
CA ARG A 40 -10.37 22.35 16.76
C ARG A 40 -10.64 21.61 15.44
N MET A 41 -9.85 21.87 14.40
CA MET A 41 -9.91 21.09 13.16
C MET A 41 -9.59 19.61 13.41
N TYR A 42 -8.53 19.31 14.15
CA TYR A 42 -8.15 17.96 14.52
C TYR A 42 -9.24 17.24 15.32
N MET A 43 -9.83 17.90 16.33
CA MET A 43 -10.92 17.34 17.14
C MET A 43 -12.18 17.08 16.30
N ARG A 44 -12.48 17.93 15.34
CA ARG A 44 -13.60 17.73 14.43
C ARG A 44 -13.35 16.55 13.46
N GLU A 45 -12.15 16.44 12.92
CA GLU A 45 -11.78 15.34 12.03
C GLU A 45 -11.75 14.00 12.78
N MET A 46 -11.21 13.98 14.00
CA MET A 46 -11.25 12.80 14.87
C MET A 46 -12.67 12.35 15.22
N GLY A 47 -13.61 13.30 15.37
CA GLY A 47 -15.01 12.99 15.70
C GLY A 47 -15.85 12.50 14.51
N THR A 48 -15.33 12.58 13.28
CA THR A 48 -16.06 12.11 12.08
C THR A 48 -15.90 10.61 11.81
N VAL A 49 -14.90 9.97 12.42
CA VAL A 49 -14.62 8.54 12.24
C VAL A 49 -14.85 7.82 13.56
N ASP A 50 -15.68 6.79 13.53
CA ASP A 50 -15.93 5.95 14.70
C ASP A 50 -14.67 5.22 15.15
N LEU A 51 -14.53 5.01 16.47
CA LEU A 51 -13.43 4.23 17.03
C LEU A 51 -13.52 2.78 16.55
N LEU A 52 -12.39 2.25 16.13
CA LEU A 52 -12.29 0.85 15.71
C LEU A 52 -12.55 -0.09 16.91
N THR A 53 -13.37 -1.08 16.70
CA THR A 53 -13.48 -2.21 17.62
C THR A 53 -12.27 -3.14 17.43
N ARG A 54 -11.93 -3.92 18.47
CA ARG A 54 -10.83 -4.89 18.40
C ARG A 54 -11.01 -5.90 17.24
N GLU A 55 -12.25 -6.30 16.99
CA GLU A 55 -12.59 -7.22 15.89
C GLU A 55 -12.39 -6.54 14.54
N GLY A 56 -12.82 -5.27 14.41
CA GLY A 56 -12.60 -4.46 13.20
C GLY A 56 -11.13 -4.19 12.91
N GLU A 57 -10.31 -3.98 13.95
CA GLU A 57 -8.86 -3.83 13.81
C GLU A 57 -8.21 -5.10 13.23
N ILE A 58 -8.58 -6.26 13.76
CA ILE A 58 -8.08 -7.56 13.28
C ILE A 58 -8.51 -7.81 11.84
N GLU A 59 -9.75 -7.50 11.48
CA GLU A 59 -10.24 -7.66 10.11
C GLU A 59 -9.49 -6.76 9.12
N ILE A 60 -9.28 -5.49 9.49
CA ILE A 60 -8.51 -4.55 8.66
C ILE A 60 -7.06 -5.00 8.52
N ALA A 61 -6.42 -5.45 9.61
CA ALA A 61 -5.04 -5.94 9.58
C ALA A 61 -4.90 -7.15 8.65
N LYS A 62 -5.80 -8.12 8.72
CA LYS A 62 -5.83 -9.28 7.81
C LYS A 62 -5.97 -8.84 6.35
N ARG A 63 -6.88 -7.90 6.07
CA ARG A 63 -7.11 -7.38 4.72
C ARG A 63 -5.89 -6.65 4.16
N ILE A 64 -5.16 -5.92 5.02
CA ILE A 64 -3.89 -5.29 4.65
C ILE A 64 -2.84 -6.35 4.30
N GLU A 65 -2.68 -7.38 5.13
CA GLU A 65 -1.72 -8.47 4.87
C GLU A 65 -2.05 -9.24 3.58
N GLU A 66 -3.32 -9.54 3.33
CA GLU A 66 -3.76 -10.16 2.09
C GLU A 66 -3.40 -9.30 0.88
N GLY A 67 -3.71 -8.00 0.93
CA GLY A 67 -3.34 -7.06 -0.13
C GLY A 67 -1.84 -6.98 -0.37
N MET A 68 -1.03 -7.01 0.68
CA MET A 68 0.44 -7.05 0.56
C MET A 68 0.91 -8.35 -0.09
N ARG A 69 0.34 -9.50 0.27
CA ARG A 69 0.66 -10.81 -0.34
C ARG A 69 0.31 -10.85 -1.82
N ASP A 70 -0.86 -10.34 -2.18
CA ASP A 70 -1.32 -10.27 -3.58
C ASP A 70 -0.41 -9.38 -4.41
N LEU A 71 0.00 -8.23 -3.86
CA LEU A 71 0.92 -7.31 -4.52
C LEU A 71 2.30 -7.95 -4.73
N LEU A 72 2.83 -8.65 -3.73
CA LEU A 72 4.10 -9.38 -3.85
C LEU A 72 3.99 -10.53 -4.86
N LEU A 73 2.88 -11.25 -4.88
CA LEU A 73 2.63 -12.31 -5.85
C LEU A 73 2.58 -11.77 -7.29
N ALA A 74 1.92 -10.63 -7.50
CA ALA A 74 1.89 -9.95 -8.79
C ALA A 74 3.29 -9.43 -9.19
N SER A 75 4.04 -8.84 -8.24
CA SER A 75 5.39 -8.33 -8.47
C SER A 75 6.38 -9.45 -8.82
N ALA A 76 6.22 -10.65 -8.26
CA ALA A 76 7.05 -11.81 -8.58
C ALA A 76 6.88 -12.31 -10.03
N GLN A 77 5.74 -12.01 -10.67
CA GLN A 77 5.52 -12.32 -12.08
C GLN A 77 6.33 -11.40 -13.02
N TYR A 78 6.90 -10.33 -12.47
CA TYR A 78 7.76 -9.42 -13.19
C TYR A 78 9.24 -9.79 -12.96
N PRO A 79 9.96 -10.33 -13.96
CA PRO A 79 11.29 -10.91 -13.77
C PRO A 79 12.32 -9.94 -13.18
N ARG A 80 12.28 -8.67 -13.58
CA ARG A 80 13.20 -7.63 -13.07
C ARG A 80 13.10 -7.40 -11.57
N THR A 81 11.90 -7.56 -10.98
CA THR A 81 11.68 -7.41 -9.54
C THR A 81 12.48 -8.47 -8.76
N VAL A 82 12.33 -9.73 -9.16
CA VAL A 82 13.04 -10.83 -8.47
C VAL A 82 14.55 -10.73 -8.69
N GLU A 83 14.99 -10.37 -9.88
CA GLU A 83 16.39 -10.14 -10.20
C GLU A 83 16.99 -9.03 -9.33
N TYR A 84 16.28 -7.92 -9.18
CA TYR A 84 16.69 -6.81 -8.33
C TYR A 84 16.86 -7.24 -6.87
N VAL A 85 15.89 -7.97 -6.32
CA VAL A 85 15.96 -8.50 -4.95
C VAL A 85 17.15 -9.46 -4.77
N LEU A 86 17.40 -10.32 -5.75
CA LEU A 86 18.54 -11.25 -5.71
C LEU A 86 19.88 -10.52 -5.83
N SER A 87 19.98 -9.47 -6.65
CA SER A 87 21.19 -8.65 -6.76
C SER A 87 21.47 -7.87 -5.48
N TYR A 88 20.41 -7.30 -4.87
CA TYR A 88 20.52 -6.63 -3.57
C TYR A 88 20.99 -7.60 -2.47
N PHE A 89 20.46 -8.82 -2.44
CA PHE A 89 20.92 -9.83 -1.51
C PHE A 89 22.40 -10.23 -1.73
N GLN A 90 22.89 -10.17 -2.96
CA GLN A 90 24.31 -10.38 -3.22
C GLN A 90 25.16 -9.27 -2.58
N LEU A 91 24.74 -7.98 -2.67
CA LEU A 91 25.41 -6.88 -1.99
C LEU A 91 25.39 -7.01 -0.47
N VAL A 92 24.31 -7.60 0.09
CA VAL A 92 24.26 -7.93 1.53
C VAL A 92 25.27 -9.02 1.90
N LYS A 93 25.50 -10.02 1.04
CA LYS A 93 26.53 -11.05 1.26
C LYS A 93 27.95 -10.51 1.18
N ASP A 94 28.13 -9.53 0.30
CA ASP A 94 29.43 -8.87 0.11
C ASP A 94 29.68 -7.77 1.17
N GLU A 95 28.82 -7.71 2.21
CA GLU A 95 28.84 -6.77 3.35
C GLU A 95 28.74 -5.29 2.97
N GLU A 96 28.34 -4.98 1.74
CA GLU A 96 28.14 -3.61 1.28
C GLU A 96 26.84 -3.00 1.80
N LYS A 97 25.84 -3.83 2.12
CA LYS A 97 24.51 -3.41 2.60
C LYS A 97 24.05 -4.25 3.78
N LYS A 98 23.13 -3.68 4.59
CA LYS A 98 22.57 -4.36 5.75
C LYS A 98 21.40 -5.26 5.35
N LEU A 99 21.27 -6.40 6.04
CA LEU A 99 20.14 -7.32 5.85
C LEU A 99 18.80 -6.68 6.20
N THR A 100 18.78 -5.82 7.22
CA THR A 100 17.58 -5.09 7.68
C THR A 100 17.02 -4.13 6.63
N ASP A 101 17.86 -3.65 5.69
CA ASP A 101 17.42 -2.81 4.58
C ASP A 101 16.68 -3.61 3.51
N LEU A 102 16.95 -4.92 3.43
CA LEU A 102 16.28 -5.83 2.48
C LEU A 102 15.01 -6.41 3.08
N LEU A 103 15.10 -7.06 4.24
CA LEU A 103 14.03 -7.81 4.87
C LEU A 103 13.86 -7.40 6.33
N THR A 104 12.61 -7.28 6.77
CA THR A 104 12.24 -7.08 8.18
C THR A 104 11.79 -8.38 8.85
N GLY A 105 11.51 -9.42 8.08
CA GLY A 105 11.04 -10.70 8.62
C GLY A 105 10.50 -11.62 7.54
N PHE A 106 9.72 -12.58 7.98
CA PHE A 106 8.97 -13.48 7.12
C PHE A 106 7.48 -13.40 7.48
N LEU A 107 6.62 -13.47 6.47
CA LEU A 107 5.19 -13.65 6.66
C LEU A 107 4.98 -15.16 6.84
N GLU A 108 4.49 -15.57 7.99
CA GLU A 108 4.09 -16.95 8.23
C GLU A 108 2.79 -17.25 7.47
N GLU A 109 2.56 -18.51 7.10
CA GLU A 109 1.23 -18.92 6.66
C GLU A 109 0.26 -18.63 7.80
N MET A 110 -0.83 -17.90 7.49
CA MET A 110 -1.91 -17.75 8.46
C MET A 110 -2.48 -19.15 8.70
N GLU A 111 -1.99 -19.85 9.71
CA GLU A 111 -2.78 -20.93 10.32
C GLU A 111 -4.05 -20.25 10.80
N GLU A 112 -5.19 -20.68 10.26
CA GLU A 112 -6.50 -20.32 10.82
C GLU A 112 -6.44 -20.68 12.30
N VAL A 113 -6.26 -19.67 13.15
CA VAL A 113 -6.35 -19.85 14.59
C VAL A 113 -7.79 -20.27 14.81
N PRO A 114 -8.06 -21.55 15.11
CA PRO A 114 -9.42 -21.94 15.42
C PRO A 114 -9.84 -21.08 16.61
N SER A 115 -11.01 -20.47 16.51
CA SER A 115 -11.65 -19.67 17.56
C SER A 115 -11.78 -20.51 18.84
N ALA A 116 -10.66 -20.70 19.53
CA ALA A 116 -10.59 -21.40 20.81
C ALA A 116 -10.85 -20.36 21.89
N GLY A 117 -11.99 -20.51 22.54
CA GLY A 117 -12.36 -19.68 23.68
C GLY A 117 -11.27 -19.59 24.74
N PRO A 118 -11.32 -18.60 25.64
CA PRO A 118 -10.30 -18.35 26.65
C PRO A 118 -10.27 -19.56 27.64
N GLY A 119 -9.28 -20.44 27.49
CA GLY A 119 -9.10 -21.59 28.39
C GLY A 119 -8.47 -22.84 27.77
N SER A 120 -8.16 -22.85 26.48
CA SER A 120 -7.54 -24.02 25.83
C SER A 120 -6.04 -24.11 26.17
N GLU A 121 -5.60 -25.31 26.63
CA GLU A 121 -4.18 -25.59 26.92
C GLU A 121 -3.24 -25.34 25.70
N LYS A 122 -3.78 -25.39 24.48
CA LYS A 122 -3.07 -25.00 23.24
C LYS A 122 -2.74 -23.51 23.17
N ALA A 123 -3.57 -22.64 23.76
CA ALA A 123 -3.29 -21.21 23.84
C ALA A 123 -2.11 -20.90 24.76
N LYS A 124 -1.91 -21.70 25.83
CA LYS A 124 -0.74 -21.58 26.73
C LYS A 124 0.54 -22.07 26.06
N GLN A 125 0.50 -23.15 25.29
CA GLN A 125 1.66 -23.65 24.55
C GLN A 125 2.09 -22.73 23.39
N LEU A 126 1.15 -21.97 22.83
CA LEU A 126 1.43 -20.93 21.81
C LEU A 126 1.97 -19.64 22.46
N ALA A 127 1.53 -19.31 23.68
CA ALA A 127 2.06 -18.19 24.45
C ALA A 127 3.50 -18.49 24.93
N ASP A 128 3.78 -19.69 25.44
CA ASP A 128 5.12 -20.10 25.86
C ASP A 128 6.12 -20.19 24.69
N LYS A 129 5.66 -20.44 23.46
CA LYS A 129 6.49 -20.35 22.27
C LYS A 129 6.78 -18.90 21.84
N LYS A 130 5.89 -17.96 22.15
CA LYS A 130 6.13 -16.52 21.86
C LYS A 130 7.10 -15.88 22.85
N ASP A 131 7.12 -16.33 24.11
CA ASP A 131 8.05 -15.81 25.13
C ASP A 131 9.51 -16.30 24.95
N SER A 132 9.74 -17.31 24.09
CA SER A 132 11.11 -17.76 23.73
C SER A 132 11.70 -17.02 22.51
N ASP A 133 10.91 -16.21 21.82
CA ASP A 133 11.32 -15.41 20.66
C ASP A 133 11.57 -13.92 20.99
N GLU A 134 11.88 -13.59 22.26
CA GLU A 134 12.37 -12.25 22.65
C GLU A 134 13.75 -11.87 22.06
N ASN A 135 14.25 -12.64 21.09
CA ASN A 135 15.35 -12.20 20.23
C ASN A 135 14.83 -11.54 18.94
N ASP A 136 13.84 -10.67 19.10
CA ASP A 136 12.99 -10.05 18.07
C ASP A 136 13.71 -8.91 17.33
N GLY A 137 14.97 -9.07 16.98
CA GLY A 137 15.75 -8.06 16.27
C GLY A 137 16.76 -8.57 15.26
N GLU A 138 17.18 -9.80 15.34
CA GLU A 138 18.21 -10.32 14.46
C GLU A 138 17.68 -11.48 13.61
N LEU A 139 17.25 -11.14 12.39
CA LEU A 139 16.91 -12.13 11.37
C LEU A 139 18.07 -13.13 11.25
N ASP A 140 17.79 -14.43 11.46
CA ASP A 140 18.81 -15.45 11.27
C ASP A 140 19.31 -15.45 9.82
N PHE A 141 20.50 -14.95 9.62
CA PHE A 141 21.15 -14.84 8.30
C PHE A 141 21.14 -16.17 7.56
N LYS A 142 21.28 -17.30 8.29
CA LYS A 142 21.27 -18.64 7.68
C LYS A 142 19.92 -19.00 7.10
N GLU A 143 18.83 -18.63 7.77
CA GLU A 143 17.48 -18.88 7.27
C GLU A 143 17.16 -18.00 6.06
N VAL A 144 17.52 -16.70 6.13
CA VAL A 144 17.42 -15.80 4.98
C VAL A 144 18.20 -16.34 3.78
N GLN A 145 19.45 -16.78 3.99
CA GLN A 145 20.27 -17.35 2.94
C GLN A 145 19.64 -18.60 2.32
N ARG A 146 19.03 -19.46 3.13
CA ARG A 146 18.32 -20.66 2.67
C ARG A 146 17.12 -20.29 1.79
N ARG A 147 16.29 -19.38 2.25
CA ARG A 147 15.08 -18.92 1.50
C ARG A 147 15.47 -18.18 0.21
N MET A 148 16.48 -17.32 0.25
CA MET A 148 16.99 -16.63 -0.94
C MET A 148 17.65 -17.58 -1.95
N THR A 149 18.32 -18.63 -1.48
CA THR A 149 18.86 -19.69 -2.36
C THR A 149 17.74 -20.47 -3.04
N SER A 150 16.67 -20.78 -2.33
CA SER A 150 15.47 -21.41 -2.88
C SER A 150 14.80 -20.51 -3.94
N LEU A 151 14.65 -19.23 -3.65
CA LEU A 151 14.12 -18.22 -4.56
C LEU A 151 14.97 -18.14 -5.83
N LYS A 152 16.30 -18.06 -5.72
CA LYS A 152 17.22 -18.02 -6.86
C LYS A 152 17.13 -19.28 -7.72
N ARG A 153 17.01 -20.45 -7.10
CA ARG A 153 16.83 -21.73 -7.82
C ARG A 153 15.54 -21.75 -8.61
N GLN A 154 14.43 -21.33 -7.98
CA GLN A 154 13.13 -21.28 -8.65
C GLN A 154 13.10 -20.21 -9.75
N TYR A 155 13.69 -19.05 -9.54
CA TYR A 155 13.84 -17.99 -10.54
C TYR A 155 14.57 -18.51 -11.79
N ASN A 156 15.75 -19.11 -11.62
CA ASN A 156 16.52 -19.67 -12.73
C ASN A 156 15.76 -20.75 -13.49
N LYS A 157 14.96 -21.56 -12.79
CA LYS A 157 14.08 -22.56 -13.43
C LYS A 157 12.97 -21.91 -14.23
N THR A 158 12.32 -20.90 -13.67
CA THR A 158 11.25 -20.15 -14.32
C THR A 158 11.75 -19.45 -15.59
N MET A 159 12.93 -18.82 -15.53
CA MET A 159 13.54 -18.16 -16.69
C MET A 159 13.87 -19.14 -17.81
N LYS A 160 14.43 -20.31 -17.51
CA LYS A 160 14.68 -21.36 -18.51
C LYS A 160 13.39 -21.88 -19.17
N VAL A 161 12.31 -21.99 -18.41
CA VAL A 161 11.00 -22.41 -18.93
C VAL A 161 10.37 -21.30 -19.79
N LEU A 162 10.54 -20.03 -19.37
CA LEU A 162 10.11 -18.87 -20.12
C LEU A 162 10.78 -18.78 -21.49
N GLU A 163 12.09 -18.95 -21.55
CA GLU A 163 12.88 -18.94 -22.80
C GLU A 163 12.44 -20.05 -23.76
N LYS A 164 12.11 -21.24 -23.24
CA LYS A 164 11.73 -22.40 -24.07
C LYS A 164 10.29 -22.35 -24.59
N ASN A 165 9.36 -21.90 -23.75
CA ASN A 165 7.91 -22.05 -24.01
C ASN A 165 7.19 -20.70 -24.23
N GLY A 166 7.83 -19.58 -23.94
CA GLY A 166 7.18 -18.27 -23.95
C GLY A 166 6.28 -18.01 -22.75
N ARG A 167 5.81 -16.77 -22.61
CA ARG A 167 5.07 -16.30 -21.42
C ARG A 167 3.64 -16.88 -21.32
N SER A 168 2.97 -17.07 -22.44
CA SER A 168 1.56 -17.50 -22.48
C SER A 168 1.36 -19.01 -22.23
N HIS A 169 2.43 -19.77 -22.16
CA HIS A 169 2.33 -21.23 -22.01
C HIS A 169 1.96 -21.64 -20.58
N LYS A 170 1.00 -22.56 -20.40
CA LYS A 170 0.51 -23.05 -19.10
C LYS A 170 1.62 -23.54 -18.14
N LYS A 171 2.70 -24.13 -18.66
CA LYS A 171 3.83 -24.56 -17.83
C LYS A 171 4.58 -23.38 -17.25
N THR A 172 4.75 -22.31 -18.03
CA THR A 172 5.41 -21.08 -17.61
C THR A 172 4.59 -20.38 -16.51
N GLN A 173 3.27 -20.30 -16.66
CA GLN A 173 2.37 -19.74 -15.66
C GLN A 173 2.48 -20.48 -14.32
N LYS A 174 2.49 -21.82 -14.33
CA LYS A 174 2.68 -22.63 -13.12
C LYS A 174 4.02 -22.41 -12.43
N GLU A 175 5.09 -22.19 -13.19
CA GLU A 175 6.39 -21.88 -12.57
C GLU A 175 6.43 -20.45 -12.02
N PHE A 176 5.73 -19.49 -12.64
CA PHE A 176 5.54 -18.15 -12.05
C PHE A 176 4.70 -18.19 -10.78
N GLU A 177 3.64 -18.99 -10.73
CA GLU A 177 2.86 -19.20 -9.50
C GLU A 177 3.72 -19.75 -8.35
N LYS A 178 4.58 -20.73 -8.64
CA LYS A 178 5.52 -21.27 -7.65
C LYS A 178 6.52 -20.21 -7.18
N LEU A 179 7.04 -19.40 -8.09
CA LEU A 179 7.94 -18.31 -7.79
C LEU A 179 7.25 -17.28 -6.90
N GLY A 180 6.01 -16.88 -7.24
CA GLY A 180 5.19 -15.98 -6.45
C GLY A 180 4.88 -16.52 -5.07
N ASN A 181 4.61 -17.83 -4.95
CA ASN A 181 4.36 -18.45 -3.65
C ASN A 181 5.57 -18.41 -2.70
N ILE A 182 6.79 -18.45 -3.21
CA ILE A 182 8.00 -18.27 -2.40
C ILE A 182 8.16 -16.79 -2.04
N PHE A 183 7.91 -15.90 -3.00
CA PHE A 183 8.14 -14.47 -2.88
C PHE A 183 7.16 -13.78 -1.91
N LYS A 184 5.90 -14.21 -1.88
CA LYS A 184 4.85 -13.63 -1.03
C LYS A 184 5.08 -13.76 0.48
N PHE A 185 5.94 -14.71 0.90
CA PHE A 185 6.27 -14.93 2.31
C PHE A 185 7.46 -14.08 2.79
N LEU A 186 8.08 -13.30 1.91
CA LEU A 186 9.16 -12.39 2.28
C LEU A 186 8.58 -11.05 2.75
N LYS A 187 8.87 -10.66 3.98
CA LYS A 187 8.50 -9.35 4.51
C LYS A 187 9.62 -8.36 4.20
N PHE A 188 9.48 -7.65 3.09
CA PHE A 188 10.44 -6.65 2.69
C PHE A 188 10.40 -5.41 3.59
N SER A 189 11.54 -4.71 3.71
CA SER A 189 11.56 -3.41 4.34
C SER A 189 10.71 -2.41 3.54
N PRO A 190 10.14 -1.37 4.17
CA PRO A 190 9.32 -0.38 3.47
C PRO A 190 10.07 0.27 2.29
N ARG A 191 11.37 0.53 2.47
CA ARG A 191 12.22 1.08 1.43
C ARG A 191 12.39 0.15 0.23
N MET A 192 12.68 -1.13 0.49
CA MET A 192 12.82 -2.13 -0.57
C MET A 192 11.50 -2.35 -1.33
N PHE A 193 10.39 -2.34 -0.61
CA PHE A 193 9.07 -2.45 -1.20
C PHE A 193 8.74 -1.28 -2.14
N GLU A 194 9.10 -0.06 -1.73
CA GLU A 194 8.95 1.13 -2.57
C GLU A 194 9.83 1.05 -3.82
N GLU A 195 11.08 0.63 -3.70
CA GLU A 195 12.00 0.43 -4.83
C GLU A 195 11.46 -0.61 -5.84
N ILE A 196 10.87 -1.72 -5.35
CA ILE A 196 10.18 -2.72 -6.19
C ILE A 196 9.02 -2.09 -6.97
N CYS A 197 8.21 -1.27 -6.31
CA CYS A 197 7.10 -0.57 -6.96
C CYS A 197 7.58 0.46 -7.98
N ILE A 198 8.67 1.17 -7.69
CA ILE A 198 9.26 2.17 -8.61
C ILE A 198 9.74 1.51 -9.90
N ILE A 199 10.39 0.35 -9.83
CA ILE A 199 10.85 -0.39 -11.02
C ILE A 199 9.69 -0.65 -11.98
N ALA A 200 8.58 -1.19 -11.46
CA ALA A 200 7.42 -1.51 -12.27
C ALA A 200 6.75 -0.25 -12.86
N ARG A 201 6.67 0.84 -12.08
CA ARG A 201 6.12 2.13 -12.54
C ARG A 201 6.98 2.75 -13.62
N HIS A 202 8.29 2.76 -13.46
CA HIS A 202 9.23 3.32 -14.42
C HIS A 202 9.12 2.63 -15.78
N ASP A 203 9.05 1.29 -15.78
CA ASP A 203 8.91 0.54 -17.03
C ASP A 203 7.55 0.80 -17.71
N LEU A 204 6.48 0.95 -16.91
CA LEU A 204 5.16 1.31 -17.43
C LEU A 204 5.16 2.72 -18.06
N GLU A 205 5.82 3.69 -17.43
CA GLU A 205 5.96 5.05 -17.97
C GLU A 205 6.76 5.06 -19.26
N THR A 206 7.82 4.27 -19.32
CA THR A 206 8.64 4.11 -20.54
C THR A 206 7.81 3.56 -21.69
N ILE A 207 7.03 2.50 -21.47
CA ILE A 207 6.11 1.92 -22.45
C ILE A 207 5.10 2.98 -22.91
N ARG A 208 4.45 3.69 -21.99
CA ARG A 208 3.48 4.75 -22.32
C ARG A 208 4.09 5.92 -23.08
N SER A 209 5.35 6.26 -22.80
CA SER A 209 6.04 7.32 -23.56
C SER A 209 6.28 6.90 -25.00
N HIS A 210 6.69 5.65 -25.23
CA HIS A 210 6.85 5.11 -26.58
C HIS A 210 5.52 4.96 -27.32
N GLU A 211 4.45 4.52 -26.65
CA GLU A 211 3.11 4.47 -27.24
C GLU A 211 2.63 5.84 -27.71
N ARG A 212 2.82 6.88 -26.89
CA ARG A 212 2.48 8.27 -27.27
C ARG A 212 3.30 8.75 -28.46
N ALA A 213 4.60 8.45 -28.49
CA ALA A 213 5.47 8.79 -29.62
C ALA A 213 4.98 8.12 -30.91
N ILE A 214 4.65 6.84 -30.86
CA ILE A 214 4.10 6.11 -32.01
C ILE A 214 2.77 6.71 -32.46
N GLN A 215 1.84 7.02 -31.54
CA GLN A 215 0.57 7.68 -31.85
C GLN A 215 0.79 9.02 -32.54
N THR A 216 1.71 9.83 -32.03
CA THR A 216 2.02 11.14 -32.64
C THR A 216 2.58 11.01 -34.04
N LEU A 217 3.35 9.95 -34.33
CA LEU A 217 3.92 9.70 -35.66
C LEU A 217 2.90 9.10 -36.64
N CYS A 218 1.95 8.29 -36.13
CA CYS A 218 0.99 7.58 -36.97
C CYS A 218 -0.29 8.39 -37.25
N VAL A 219 -0.65 9.36 -36.40
CA VAL A 219 -1.91 10.14 -36.49
C VAL A 219 -1.70 11.51 -37.16
N LYS A 220 -0.54 11.75 -37.78
CA LYS A 220 -0.29 12.97 -38.58
C LYS A 220 -0.86 12.85 -39.98
#